data_34bf84c487b92cd44cd8cccf2c8fbc9b
#
_entry.id   34bf84c487b92cd44cd8cccf2c8fbc9b
#
_cell.length_a   1.000
_cell.length_b   1.000
_cell.length_c   1.000
_cell.angle_alpha   90.00
_cell.angle_beta   90.00
_cell.angle_gamma   90.00
#
_symmetry.space_group_name_H-M   'P 1'
#
loop_
_entity.id
_entity.type
_entity.pdbx_description
1 polymer ?
#
loop_
_entity_poly.entity_id
_entity_poly.type
_entity_poly.pdbx_seq_one_letter_code
_entity_poly.pdbx_strand_id
1 'polypeptide(L)'
;MSTAVKNKVLLYADDSGILVSGKNKQDIEQLLTEDLNCLSQWLIDNKLLLHLGNTESIAFGSPVKIMCNPSLKITCNNLAIKSTTSVKYLGATLDQTLSFSEMAESLLKNANARLKFLYRNKQYLTQHTKQRLVMSLIQ
;
A
#
# COMPACT_ATOMS: atom_id res chain seq x y z
N MET A 1 14.66 8.36 13.25
CA MET A 1 13.45 8.53 12.41
C MET A 1 12.16 8.62 13.25
N SER A 2 11.94 7.72 14.20
CA SER A 2 10.71 7.76 15.06
C SER A 2 10.59 9.00 15.97
N THR A 3 11.66 9.71 16.24
CA THR A 3 11.66 10.95 17.05
C THR A 3 11.32 12.21 16.25
N ALA A 4 11.37 12.17 14.92
CA ALA A 4 11.06 13.31 14.06
C ALA A 4 9.57 13.42 13.73
N VAL A 5 8.80 12.34 13.90
CA VAL A 5 7.39 12.24 13.53
C VAL A 5 6.56 12.01 14.78
N LYS A 6 5.46 12.78 14.96
CA LYS A 6 4.59 12.71 16.15
C LYS A 6 3.65 11.51 16.14
N ASN A 7 3.31 11.00 14.97
CA ASN A 7 2.37 9.91 14.77
C ASN A 7 3.06 8.55 14.53
N LYS A 8 2.26 7.49 14.29
CA LYS A 8 2.78 6.15 14.13
C LYS A 8 3.49 6.00 12.79
N VAL A 9 4.78 5.68 12.83
CA VAL A 9 5.61 5.39 11.64
C VAL A 9 5.77 3.87 11.51
N LEU A 10 5.55 3.37 10.32
CA LEU A 10 5.78 1.99 9.92
C LEU A 10 6.99 1.97 8.98
N LEU A 11 7.98 1.17 9.30
CA LEU A 11 9.23 1.05 8.54
C LEU A 11 9.46 -0.39 8.15
N TYR A 12 9.71 -0.62 6.87
CA TYR A 12 10.11 -1.93 6.36
C TYR A 12 11.09 -1.73 5.20
N ALA A 13 12.37 -2.01 5.45
CA ALA A 13 13.46 -1.73 4.53
C ALA A 13 13.43 -0.27 4.03
N ASP A 14 13.23 -0.06 2.76
CA ASP A 14 13.08 1.24 2.09
C ASP A 14 11.65 1.77 2.09
N ASP A 15 10.65 0.93 2.34
CA ASP A 15 9.26 1.33 2.45
C ASP A 15 8.95 1.99 3.81
N SER A 16 8.37 3.18 3.77
CA SER A 16 7.98 3.93 4.97
C SER A 16 6.52 4.35 4.88
N GLY A 17 5.78 4.22 5.95
CA GLY A 17 4.39 4.68 6.05
C GLY A 17 4.16 5.50 7.30
N ILE A 18 3.38 6.57 7.20
CA ILE A 18 2.90 7.36 8.33
C ILE A 18 1.41 7.10 8.49
N LEU A 19 0.99 6.71 9.67
CA LEU A 19 -0.41 6.44 9.99
C LEU A 19 -0.91 7.45 11.00
N VAL A 20 -1.95 8.19 10.61
CA VAL A 20 -2.66 9.16 11.45
C VAL A 20 -4.11 8.77 11.54
N SER A 21 -4.71 8.91 12.72
CA SER A 21 -6.14 8.72 12.93
C SER A 21 -6.75 9.96 13.58
N GLY A 22 -7.95 10.31 13.18
CA GLY A 22 -8.65 11.49 13.72
C GLY A 22 -10.13 11.47 13.39
N LYS A 23 -10.89 12.38 14.03
CA LYS A 23 -12.32 12.55 13.79
C LYS A 23 -12.60 13.51 12.63
N ASN A 24 -11.76 14.53 12.47
CA ASN A 24 -11.89 15.58 11.48
C ASN A 24 -10.86 15.39 10.37
N LYS A 25 -11.29 15.57 9.13
CA LYS A 25 -10.41 15.46 7.96
C LYS A 25 -9.30 16.52 7.99
N GLN A 26 -9.63 17.76 8.33
CA GLN A 26 -8.69 18.88 8.36
C GLN A 26 -7.53 18.63 9.35
N ASP A 27 -7.85 18.11 10.54
CA ASP A 27 -6.84 17.78 11.56
C ASP A 27 -5.89 16.69 11.04
N ILE A 28 -6.42 15.66 10.34
CA ILE A 28 -5.63 14.58 9.74
C ILE A 28 -4.71 15.13 8.65
N GLU A 29 -5.21 15.98 7.75
CA GLU A 29 -4.45 16.59 6.67
C GLU A 29 -3.31 17.48 7.23
N GLN A 30 -3.58 18.25 8.27
CA GLN A 30 -2.58 19.08 8.91
C GLN A 30 -1.48 18.23 9.57
N LEU A 31 -1.86 17.23 10.40
CA LEU A 31 -0.92 16.36 11.08
C LEU A 31 -0.03 15.59 10.10
N LEU A 32 -0.62 15.05 9.01
CA LEU A 32 0.16 14.36 7.98
C LEU A 32 1.10 15.29 7.24
N THR A 33 0.67 16.52 6.95
CA THR A 33 1.52 17.53 6.30
C THR A 33 2.70 17.91 7.20
N GLU A 34 2.46 18.14 8.49
CA GLU A 34 3.51 18.43 9.46
C GLU A 34 4.52 17.27 9.57
N ASP A 35 4.04 16.04 9.73
CA ASP A 35 4.88 14.85 9.86
C ASP A 35 5.69 14.58 8.60
N LEU A 36 5.11 14.76 7.40
CA LEU A 36 5.83 14.61 6.14
C LEU A 36 6.92 15.66 5.97
N ASN A 37 6.67 16.90 6.35
CA ASN A 37 7.70 17.95 6.29
C ASN A 37 8.84 17.67 7.28
N CYS A 38 8.53 17.23 8.50
CA CYS A 38 9.53 16.81 9.48
C CYS A 38 10.35 15.62 8.98
N LEU A 39 9.69 14.63 8.37
CA LEU A 39 10.35 13.48 7.79
C LEU A 39 11.27 13.89 6.62
N SER A 40 10.77 14.74 5.73
CA SER A 40 11.55 15.25 4.59
C SER A 40 12.82 15.97 5.07
N GLN A 41 12.71 16.83 6.09
CA GLN A 41 13.86 17.51 6.66
C GLN A 41 14.85 16.51 7.27
N TRP A 42 14.36 15.53 8.05
CA TRP A 42 15.21 14.50 8.62
C TRP A 42 15.96 13.69 7.54
N LEU A 43 15.29 13.37 6.42
CA LEU A 43 15.92 12.67 5.29
C LEU A 43 17.04 13.52 4.68
N ILE A 44 16.81 14.82 4.45
CA ILE A 44 17.79 15.75 3.91
C ILE A 44 19.03 15.82 4.83
N ASP A 45 18.83 15.94 6.14
CA ASP A 45 19.90 15.99 7.14
C ASP A 45 20.75 14.70 7.13
N ASN A 46 20.13 13.56 6.76
CA ASN A 46 20.80 12.26 6.60
C ASN A 46 21.26 11.99 5.16
N LYS A 47 21.29 12.99 4.28
CA LYS A 47 21.69 12.89 2.86
C LYS A 47 20.83 11.90 2.05
N LEU A 48 19.56 11.78 2.42
CA LEU A 48 18.55 10.99 1.72
C LEU A 48 17.50 11.94 1.12
N LEU A 49 16.85 11.51 0.06
CA LEU A 49 15.80 12.29 -0.59
C LEU A 49 14.47 11.50 -0.59
N LEU A 50 13.39 12.18 -0.26
CA LEU A 50 12.05 11.66 -0.39
C LEU A 50 11.62 11.69 -1.87
N HIS A 51 11.27 10.55 -2.44
CA HIS A 51 10.78 10.48 -3.82
C HIS A 51 9.27 10.75 -3.85
N LEU A 52 8.88 12.00 -4.02
CA LEU A 52 7.48 12.44 -3.99
C LEU A 52 6.60 11.77 -5.06
N GLY A 53 7.17 11.39 -6.21
CA GLY A 53 6.45 10.67 -7.27
C GLY A 53 5.99 9.26 -6.87
N ASN A 54 6.66 8.64 -5.90
CA ASN A 54 6.31 7.32 -5.35
C ASN A 54 5.59 7.42 -3.99
N THR A 55 5.39 8.67 -3.50
CA THR A 55 4.66 8.89 -2.24
C THR A 55 3.18 9.05 -2.54
N GLU A 56 2.37 8.21 -1.95
CA GLU A 56 0.91 8.22 -2.11
C GLU A 56 0.23 8.33 -0.75
N SER A 57 -0.97 8.90 -0.75
CA SER A 57 -1.82 8.98 0.44
C SER A 57 -3.13 8.23 0.20
N ILE A 58 -3.61 7.53 1.21
CA ILE A 58 -4.88 6.83 1.19
C ILE A 58 -5.65 7.09 2.49
N ALA A 59 -6.93 7.37 2.36
CA ALA A 59 -7.84 7.50 3.50
C ALA A 59 -8.57 6.19 3.73
N PHE A 60 -8.50 5.64 4.94
CA PHE A 60 -9.27 4.46 5.32
C PHE A 60 -10.51 4.86 6.13
N GLY A 61 -11.62 4.18 5.88
CA GLY A 61 -12.86 4.44 6.62
C GLY A 61 -14.05 3.61 6.17
N SER A 62 -15.20 3.84 6.80
CA SER A 62 -16.44 3.24 6.31
C SER A 62 -16.83 3.82 4.95
N PRO A 63 -17.56 3.08 4.09
CA PRO A 63 -17.98 3.56 2.78
C PRO A 63 -18.64 4.94 2.81
N VAL A 64 -19.51 5.19 3.78
CA VAL A 64 -20.20 6.48 3.96
C VAL A 64 -19.23 7.63 4.21
N LYS A 65 -18.23 7.43 5.10
CA LYS A 65 -17.22 8.44 5.40
C LYS A 65 -16.32 8.75 4.21
N ILE A 66 -15.96 7.73 3.44
CA ILE A 66 -15.13 7.87 2.24
C ILE A 66 -15.90 8.61 1.14
N MET A 67 -17.18 8.30 0.93
CA MET A 67 -18.02 9.03 -0.04
C MET A 67 -18.12 10.53 0.30
N CYS A 68 -18.22 10.89 1.57
CA CYS A 68 -18.24 12.30 2.00
C CYS A 68 -16.88 13.00 1.89
N ASN A 69 -15.77 12.24 1.95
CA ASN A 69 -14.41 12.77 1.96
C ASN A 69 -13.48 11.91 1.07
N PRO A 70 -13.64 11.95 -0.26
CA PRO A 70 -13.00 10.99 -1.16
C PRO A 70 -11.48 11.13 -1.28
N SER A 71 -10.92 12.31 -0.99
CA SER A 71 -9.48 12.56 -1.16
C SER A 71 -8.92 13.38 0.00
N LEU A 72 -7.65 13.16 0.34
CA LEU A 72 -6.88 13.96 1.28
C LEU A 72 -6.06 15.01 0.53
N LYS A 73 -6.00 16.22 1.10
CA LYS A 73 -5.14 17.31 0.60
C LYS A 73 -3.91 17.42 1.49
N ILE A 74 -2.87 16.67 1.12
CA ILE A 74 -1.61 16.62 1.84
C ILE A 74 -0.53 17.24 0.97
N THR A 75 0.34 18.02 1.58
CA THR A 75 1.48 18.64 0.88
C THR A 75 2.78 18.29 1.59
N CYS A 76 3.86 18.19 0.81
CA CYS A 76 5.22 18.08 1.32
C CYS A 76 6.09 19.09 0.57
N ASN A 77 6.72 20.01 1.30
CA ASN A 77 7.52 21.09 0.71
C ASN A 77 6.76 21.86 -0.39
N ASN A 78 5.49 22.19 -0.15
CA ASN A 78 4.58 22.85 -1.08
C ASN A 78 4.20 22.03 -2.33
N LEU A 79 4.59 20.76 -2.43
CA LEU A 79 4.17 19.86 -3.49
C LEU A 79 3.04 18.96 -3.00
N ALA A 80 1.99 18.83 -3.80
CA ALA A 80 0.84 18.02 -3.45
C ALA A 80 1.17 16.52 -3.53
N ILE A 81 0.79 15.76 -2.51
CA ILE A 81 0.88 14.30 -2.50
C ILE A 81 -0.35 13.71 -3.18
N LYS A 82 -0.11 12.74 -4.06
CA LYS A 82 -1.17 12.03 -4.78
C LYS A 82 -2.07 11.27 -3.82
N SER A 83 -3.37 11.54 -3.85
CA SER A 83 -4.36 10.76 -3.12
C SER A 83 -4.88 9.63 -4.00
N THR A 84 -4.90 8.39 -3.47
CA THR A 84 -5.30 7.18 -4.18
C THR A 84 -6.45 6.46 -3.47
N THR A 85 -7.20 5.66 -4.22
CA THR A 85 -8.28 4.80 -3.68
C THR A 85 -7.78 3.42 -3.28
N SER A 86 -6.65 3.01 -3.82
CA SER A 86 -5.96 1.78 -3.45
C SER A 86 -4.44 1.97 -3.51
N VAL A 87 -3.71 1.29 -2.66
CA VAL A 87 -2.24 1.35 -2.59
C VAL A 87 -1.68 -0.06 -2.40
N LYS A 88 -0.55 -0.31 -3.05
CA LYS A 88 0.20 -1.55 -2.84
C LYS A 88 1.23 -1.34 -1.73
N TYR A 89 1.07 -2.04 -0.61
CA TYR A 89 1.97 -1.98 0.53
C TYR A 89 2.43 -3.38 0.92
N LEU A 90 3.73 -3.62 0.94
CA LEU A 90 4.37 -4.91 1.28
C LEU A 90 3.76 -6.11 0.52
N GLY A 91 3.41 -5.92 -0.75
CA GLY A 91 2.80 -6.96 -1.58
C GLY A 91 1.29 -7.12 -1.45
N ALA A 92 0.66 -6.49 -0.47
CA ALA A 92 -0.80 -6.44 -0.34
C ALA A 92 -1.38 -5.20 -1.01
N THR A 93 -2.51 -5.34 -1.71
CA THR A 93 -3.29 -4.20 -2.21
C THR A 93 -4.33 -3.83 -1.16
N LEU A 94 -4.22 -2.60 -0.63
CA LEU A 94 -5.12 -2.05 0.37
C LEU A 94 -6.06 -1.07 -0.31
N ASP A 95 -7.36 -1.30 -0.22
CA ASP A 95 -8.40 -0.37 -0.63
C ASP A 95 -8.89 0.47 0.56
N GLN A 96 -9.53 1.60 0.29
CA GLN A 96 -9.99 2.56 1.31
C GLN A 96 -10.92 1.94 2.37
N THR A 97 -11.65 0.89 2.03
CA THR A 97 -12.58 0.19 2.93
C THR A 97 -11.96 -1.03 3.59
N LEU A 98 -10.72 -1.40 3.22
CA LEU A 98 -10.03 -2.61 3.63
C LEU A 98 -10.85 -3.89 3.33
N SER A 99 -11.58 -3.88 2.21
CA SER A 99 -12.35 -5.03 1.75
C SER A 99 -11.47 -6.13 1.15
N PHE A 100 -10.26 -5.77 0.71
CA PHE A 100 -9.31 -6.64 0.01
C PHE A 100 -9.86 -7.29 -1.28
N SER A 101 -10.95 -6.75 -1.84
CA SER A 101 -11.59 -7.32 -3.04
C SER A 101 -10.66 -7.32 -4.24
N GLU A 102 -9.97 -6.20 -4.52
CA GLU A 102 -8.98 -6.11 -5.61
C GLU A 102 -7.84 -7.12 -5.45
N MET A 103 -7.36 -7.29 -4.22
CA MET A 103 -6.32 -8.28 -3.91
C MET A 103 -6.83 -9.70 -4.17
N ALA A 104 -8.02 -10.05 -3.70
CA ALA A 104 -8.63 -11.36 -3.90
C ALA A 104 -8.84 -11.67 -5.38
N GLU A 105 -9.34 -10.72 -6.17
CA GLU A 105 -9.50 -10.88 -7.62
C GLU A 105 -8.16 -11.09 -8.33
N SER A 106 -7.14 -10.33 -7.97
CA SER A 106 -5.79 -10.48 -8.52
C SER A 106 -5.19 -11.86 -8.20
N LEU A 107 -5.33 -12.31 -6.95
CA LEU A 107 -4.87 -13.64 -6.52
C LEU A 107 -5.60 -14.76 -7.27
N LEU A 108 -6.92 -14.66 -7.40
CA LEU A 108 -7.72 -15.63 -8.17
C LEU A 108 -7.32 -15.67 -9.64
N LYS A 109 -7.10 -14.51 -10.27
CA LYS A 109 -6.64 -14.42 -11.66
C LYS A 109 -5.28 -15.12 -11.83
N ASN A 110 -4.35 -14.86 -10.94
CA ASN A 110 -3.02 -15.46 -10.97
C ASN A 110 -3.06 -16.97 -10.72
N ALA A 111 -3.82 -17.43 -9.74
CA ALA A 111 -4.02 -18.85 -9.44
C ALA A 111 -4.65 -19.58 -10.64
N ASN A 112 -5.68 -19.00 -11.23
CA ASN A 112 -6.34 -19.58 -12.41
C ASN A 112 -5.40 -19.65 -13.64
N ALA A 113 -4.55 -18.64 -13.84
CA ALA A 113 -3.54 -18.67 -14.92
C ALA A 113 -2.54 -19.81 -14.72
N ARG A 114 -2.05 -20.00 -13.49
CA ARG A 114 -1.13 -21.08 -13.12
C ARG A 114 -1.79 -22.45 -13.27
N LEU A 115 -3.04 -22.60 -12.83
CA LEU A 115 -3.81 -23.85 -13.00
C LEU A 115 -4.05 -24.18 -14.49
N LYS A 116 -4.38 -23.19 -15.32
CA LYS A 116 -4.53 -23.38 -16.78
C LYS A 116 -3.22 -23.83 -17.41
N PHE A 117 -2.08 -23.30 -16.99
CA PHE A 117 -0.77 -23.75 -17.46
C PHE A 117 -0.51 -25.22 -17.09
N LEU A 118 -0.76 -25.60 -15.84
CA LEU A 118 -0.62 -26.99 -15.37
C LEU A 118 -1.56 -27.93 -16.13
N TYR A 119 -2.80 -27.53 -16.36
CA TYR A 119 -3.79 -28.33 -17.07
C TYR A 119 -3.39 -28.58 -18.54
N ARG A 120 -2.89 -27.56 -19.24
CA ARG A 120 -2.40 -27.70 -20.62
C ARG A 120 -1.23 -28.67 -20.75
N ASN A 121 -0.36 -28.69 -19.75
CA ASN A 121 0.86 -29.50 -19.77
C ASN A 121 0.71 -30.84 -19.02
N LYS A 122 -0.50 -31.18 -18.56
CA LYS A 122 -0.74 -32.35 -17.70
C LYS A 122 -0.25 -33.70 -18.27
N GLN A 123 -0.28 -33.83 -19.58
CA GLN A 123 0.12 -35.07 -20.28
C GLN A 123 1.64 -35.30 -20.27
N TYR A 124 2.42 -34.22 -20.12
CA TYR A 124 3.88 -34.27 -20.12
C TYR A 124 4.48 -34.38 -18.73
N LEU A 125 3.65 -34.28 -17.69
CA LEU A 125 4.08 -34.23 -16.31
C LEU A 125 3.74 -35.53 -15.57
N THR A 126 4.70 -36.07 -14.82
CA THR A 126 4.46 -37.20 -13.92
C THR A 126 3.59 -36.77 -12.74
N GLN A 127 2.95 -37.73 -12.06
CA GLN A 127 2.11 -37.45 -10.90
C GLN A 127 2.88 -36.71 -9.80
N HIS A 128 4.10 -37.15 -9.52
CA HIS A 128 4.97 -36.52 -8.52
C HIS A 128 5.34 -35.06 -8.90
N THR A 129 5.65 -34.81 -10.17
CA THR A 129 5.96 -33.45 -10.65
C THR A 129 4.75 -32.54 -10.56
N LYS A 130 3.53 -33.03 -10.87
CA LYS A 130 2.29 -32.28 -10.72
C LYS A 130 2.08 -31.83 -9.27
N GLN A 131 2.23 -32.75 -8.32
CA GLN A 131 2.09 -32.43 -6.90
C GLN A 131 3.07 -31.34 -6.45
N ARG A 132 4.35 -31.48 -6.81
CA ARG A 132 5.38 -30.48 -6.47
C ARG A 132 5.08 -29.11 -7.09
N LEU A 133 4.63 -29.05 -8.34
CA LEU A 133 4.29 -27.81 -9.02
C LEU A 133 3.05 -27.14 -8.39
N VAL A 134 2.03 -27.92 -8.03
CA VAL A 134 0.85 -27.37 -7.32
C VAL A 134 1.28 -26.77 -6.00
N MET A 135 2.08 -27.48 -5.20
CA MET A 135 2.57 -26.98 -3.91
C MET A 135 3.40 -25.70 -4.05
N SER A 136 4.25 -25.58 -5.07
CA SER A 136 5.13 -24.42 -5.27
C SER A 136 4.46 -23.21 -5.96
N LEU A 137 3.38 -23.42 -6.72
CA LEU A 137 2.74 -22.37 -7.50
C LEU A 137 1.48 -21.79 -6.85
N ILE A 138 0.89 -22.50 -5.86
CA ILE A 138 -0.37 -22.11 -5.21
C ILE A 138 -0.13 -21.68 -3.74
N GLN A 139 1.01 -22.02 -3.18
CA GLN A 139 1.51 -21.37 -1.96
C GLN A 139 2.10 -20.01 -2.30
#